data_54e581640df1794783d03de53c39b168
#
_entry.id   54e581640df1794783d03de53c39b168
#
_cell.length_a   1.000
_cell.length_b   1.000
_cell.length_c   1.000
_cell.angle_alpha   90.00
_cell.angle_beta   90.00
_cell.angle_gamma   90.00
#
_symmetry.space_group_name_H-M   'P 1'
#
loop_
_entity.id
_entity.type
_entity.pdbx_description
1 polymer ?
#
loop_
_entity_poly.entity_id
_entity_poly.type
_entity_poly.pdbx_seq_one_letter_code
_entity_poly.pdbx_strand_id
1 'polypeptide(L)'
;MITVVYFWQIKKVFLPIAILFMAFHKFALMRLPGVSFVKLLGTGKGESFTPKDANPYRWGALITIKETHLDNLDDSKVIRGWNKIAKQEYRAILKPVSVHGLWSGKQPFDVEKLDWNGKIAAITRARIVWRKNVVFWKAVPPVTISLHQSHGLINAIGIGEAPIGLQGTFSLWESASHLREFAYKGQAHTQAIKATEENKWYSEELFSRF
;
A
#
# COMPACT_ATOMS: atom_id res chain seq x y z
N MET A 1 11.70 -0.94 -14.45
CA MET A 1 10.53 -1.70 -13.91
C MET A 1 9.41 -0.73 -13.58
N ILE A 2 8.15 -1.17 -13.69
CA ILE A 2 6.97 -0.41 -13.21
C ILE A 2 6.32 -1.16 -12.05
N THR A 3 5.52 -0.45 -11.27
CA THR A 3 4.70 -1.05 -10.22
C THR A 3 3.23 -0.88 -10.58
N VAL A 4 2.47 -1.96 -10.59
CA VAL A 4 1.03 -1.92 -10.83
C VAL A 4 0.31 -2.20 -9.53
N VAL A 5 -0.63 -1.32 -9.19
CA VAL A 5 -1.48 -1.47 -8.02
C VAL A 5 -2.91 -1.68 -8.48
N TYR A 6 -3.54 -2.70 -7.93
CA TYR A 6 -4.95 -2.99 -8.12
C TYR A 6 -5.67 -2.92 -6.78
N PHE A 7 -6.90 -2.40 -6.79
CA PHE A 7 -7.84 -2.53 -5.69
C PHE A 7 -9.19 -2.96 -6.24
N TRP A 8 -9.77 -4.01 -5.65
CA TRP A 8 -11.05 -4.58 -6.04
C TRP A 8 -12.04 -4.51 -4.90
N GLN A 9 -13.13 -3.78 -5.09
CA GLN A 9 -14.30 -3.85 -4.22
C GLN A 9 -15.17 -5.01 -4.70
N ILE A 10 -15.27 -6.08 -3.91
CA ILE A 10 -16.02 -7.28 -4.29
C ILE A 10 -17.46 -7.26 -3.76
N LYS A 11 -18.35 -8.06 -4.37
CA LYS A 11 -19.67 -8.33 -3.80
C LYS A 11 -19.54 -9.27 -2.60
N LYS A 12 -20.36 -9.08 -1.56
CA LYS A 12 -20.30 -9.86 -0.31
C LYS A 12 -20.32 -11.39 -0.53
N VAL A 13 -21.11 -11.85 -1.50
CA VAL A 13 -21.24 -13.28 -1.86
C VAL A 13 -19.91 -13.91 -2.31
N PHE A 14 -18.97 -13.13 -2.82
CA PHE A 14 -17.67 -13.62 -3.28
C PHE A 14 -16.57 -13.60 -2.22
N LEU A 15 -16.89 -13.25 -0.96
CA LEU A 15 -15.88 -13.24 0.10
C LEU A 15 -15.12 -14.57 0.26
N PRO A 16 -15.76 -15.77 0.24
CA PRO A 16 -15.02 -17.02 0.33
C PRO A 16 -14.05 -17.23 -0.83
N ILE A 17 -14.43 -16.83 -2.06
CA ILE A 17 -13.58 -16.90 -3.25
C ILE A 17 -12.40 -15.94 -3.11
N ALA A 18 -12.62 -14.71 -2.63
CA ALA A 18 -11.55 -13.74 -2.41
C ALA A 18 -10.51 -14.26 -1.39
N ILE A 19 -10.93 -14.93 -0.33
CA ILE A 19 -10.02 -15.56 0.64
C ILE A 19 -9.16 -16.64 -0.03
N LEU A 20 -9.75 -17.48 -0.88
CA LEU A 20 -9.00 -18.49 -1.66
C LEU A 20 -8.02 -17.82 -2.62
N PHE A 21 -8.44 -16.76 -3.30
CA PHE A 21 -7.54 -15.98 -4.17
C PHE A 21 -6.36 -15.40 -3.40
N MET A 22 -6.58 -14.86 -2.21
CA MET A 22 -5.50 -14.37 -1.34
C MET A 22 -4.51 -15.47 -0.96
N ALA A 23 -4.97 -16.70 -0.75
CA ALA A 23 -4.11 -17.82 -0.39
C ALA A 23 -3.21 -18.28 -1.55
N PHE A 24 -3.72 -18.26 -2.79
CA PHE A 24 -3.05 -18.94 -3.91
C PHE A 24 -2.51 -18.00 -5.00
N HIS A 25 -3.13 -16.84 -5.23
CA HIS A 25 -2.83 -16.00 -6.38
C HIS A 25 -1.45 -15.34 -6.33
N LYS A 26 -0.87 -15.16 -5.14
CA LYS A 26 0.51 -14.67 -5.02
C LYS A 26 1.49 -15.57 -5.79
N PHE A 27 1.37 -16.89 -5.62
CA PHE A 27 2.25 -17.85 -6.30
C PHE A 27 2.03 -17.87 -7.81
N ALA A 28 0.79 -17.74 -8.25
CA ALA A 28 0.46 -17.66 -9.67
C ALA A 28 1.02 -16.38 -10.31
N LEU A 29 0.89 -15.23 -9.65
CA LEU A 29 1.44 -13.95 -10.11
C LEU A 29 2.97 -13.95 -10.17
N MET A 30 3.63 -14.54 -9.17
CA MET A 30 5.11 -14.65 -9.16
C MET A 30 5.68 -15.48 -10.30
N ARG A 31 4.87 -16.33 -10.92
CA ARG A 31 5.29 -17.17 -12.09
C ARG A 31 5.08 -16.48 -13.43
N LEU A 32 4.43 -15.31 -13.45
CA LEU A 32 4.24 -14.57 -14.69
C LEU A 32 5.57 -13.99 -15.19
N PRO A 33 5.80 -13.99 -16.52
CA PRO A 33 7.00 -13.39 -17.10
C PRO A 33 7.18 -11.93 -16.69
N GLY A 34 8.39 -11.54 -16.35
CA GLY A 34 8.74 -10.17 -16.01
C GLY A 34 8.35 -9.70 -14.62
N VAL A 35 7.60 -10.49 -13.84
CA VAL A 35 7.24 -10.17 -12.44
C VAL A 35 8.43 -10.42 -11.53
N SER A 36 8.79 -9.42 -10.72
CA SER A 36 9.88 -9.50 -9.73
C SER A 36 9.40 -9.44 -8.28
N PHE A 37 8.26 -8.83 -8.03
CA PHE A 37 7.72 -8.68 -6.69
C PHE A 37 6.19 -8.68 -6.69
N VAL A 38 5.58 -9.34 -5.71
CA VAL A 38 4.12 -9.42 -5.55
C VAL A 38 3.74 -9.33 -4.09
N LYS A 39 2.77 -8.48 -3.80
CA LYS A 39 2.05 -8.45 -2.54
C LYS A 39 0.55 -8.47 -2.79
N LEU A 40 -0.14 -9.40 -2.16
CA LEU A 40 -1.59 -9.36 -2.02
C LEU A 40 -1.92 -8.67 -0.70
N LEU A 41 -2.91 -7.79 -0.72
CA LEU A 41 -3.18 -6.84 0.35
C LEU A 41 -4.64 -6.92 0.78
N GLY A 42 -4.88 -7.07 2.08
CA GLY A 42 -6.10 -6.61 2.69
C GLY A 42 -6.13 -5.09 2.73
N THR A 43 -7.31 -4.50 2.86
CA THR A 43 -7.42 -3.03 2.95
C THR A 43 -8.24 -2.59 4.16
N GLY A 44 -7.97 -1.38 4.63
CA GLY A 44 -8.83 -0.63 5.55
C GLY A 44 -9.81 0.27 4.81
N LYS A 45 -10.82 0.78 5.51
CA LYS A 45 -11.74 1.79 4.94
C LYS A 45 -11.02 3.11 4.68
N GLY A 46 -9.97 3.40 5.44
CA GLY A 46 -9.22 4.65 5.40
C GLY A 46 -9.70 5.68 6.42
N GLU A 47 -10.51 5.27 7.38
CA GLU A 47 -11.09 6.16 8.40
C GLU A 47 -10.16 6.34 9.61
N SER A 48 -9.67 5.24 10.17
CA SER A 48 -8.87 5.24 11.40
C SER A 48 -7.49 4.62 11.28
N PHE A 49 -7.26 3.90 10.19
CA PHE A 49 -6.04 3.11 9.92
C PHE A 49 -5.67 2.12 11.05
N THR A 50 -6.66 1.72 11.85
CA THR A 50 -6.50 0.71 12.90
C THR A 50 -7.04 -0.66 12.44
N PRO A 51 -6.78 -1.77 13.13
CA PRO A 51 -7.37 -3.08 12.78
C PRO A 51 -8.89 -3.09 12.70
N LYS A 52 -9.57 -2.20 13.44
CA LYS A 52 -11.05 -2.05 13.40
C LYS A 52 -11.55 -1.46 12.07
N ASP A 53 -10.66 -0.85 11.33
CA ASP A 53 -10.94 -0.21 10.04
C ASP A 53 -10.89 -1.20 8.86
N ALA A 54 -10.64 -2.48 9.11
CA ALA A 54 -10.53 -3.50 8.07
C ALA A 54 -11.79 -3.56 7.19
N ASN A 55 -11.57 -3.60 5.87
CA ASN A 55 -12.64 -3.76 4.89
C ASN A 55 -12.55 -5.16 4.23
N PRO A 56 -13.33 -6.15 4.67
CA PRO A 56 -13.25 -7.52 4.15
C PRO A 56 -13.75 -7.64 2.71
N TYR A 57 -14.31 -6.59 2.14
CA TYR A 57 -14.85 -6.57 0.78
C TYR A 57 -13.99 -5.77 -0.20
N ARG A 58 -12.85 -5.22 0.25
CA ARG A 58 -11.90 -4.56 -0.62
C ARG A 58 -10.51 -5.20 -0.46
N TRP A 59 -9.98 -5.69 -1.56
CA TRP A 59 -8.69 -6.38 -1.63
C TRP A 59 -7.78 -5.67 -2.61
N GLY A 60 -6.47 -5.84 -2.45
CA GLY A 60 -5.51 -5.21 -3.33
C GLY A 60 -4.39 -6.16 -3.75
N ALA A 61 -3.69 -5.76 -4.79
CA ALA A 61 -2.42 -6.34 -5.21
C ALA A 61 -1.45 -5.24 -5.60
N LEU A 62 -0.19 -5.42 -5.22
CA LEU A 62 0.94 -4.62 -5.67
C LEU A 62 1.92 -5.54 -6.37
N ILE A 63 2.26 -5.20 -7.62
CA ILE A 63 3.05 -6.07 -8.50
C ILE A 63 4.11 -5.22 -9.19
N THR A 64 5.38 -5.55 -8.98
CA THR A 64 6.49 -4.96 -9.74
C THR A 64 6.80 -5.85 -10.93
N ILE A 65 6.80 -5.27 -12.13
CA ILE A 65 6.89 -6.01 -13.40
C ILE A 65 7.70 -5.22 -14.44
N LYS A 66 8.29 -5.92 -15.40
CA LYS A 66 8.84 -5.27 -16.61
C LYS A 66 7.68 -4.68 -17.43
N GLU A 67 7.80 -3.44 -17.85
CA GLU A 67 6.77 -2.71 -18.61
C GLU A 67 6.33 -3.46 -19.87
N THR A 68 7.26 -4.15 -20.53
CA THR A 68 7.01 -4.99 -21.74
C THR A 68 6.09 -6.19 -21.50
N HIS A 69 5.80 -6.55 -20.24
CA HIS A 69 4.93 -7.68 -19.88
C HIS A 69 3.63 -7.23 -19.22
N LEU A 70 3.30 -5.94 -19.31
CA LEU A 70 2.13 -5.38 -18.67
C LEU A 70 0.82 -6.01 -19.19
N ASP A 71 0.70 -6.18 -20.51
CA ASP A 71 -0.48 -6.80 -21.12
C ASP A 71 -0.66 -8.25 -20.65
N ASN A 72 0.45 -8.99 -20.52
CA ASN A 72 0.42 -10.36 -19.99
C ASN A 72 -0.08 -10.43 -18.54
N LEU A 73 0.21 -9.39 -17.73
CA LEU A 73 -0.31 -9.28 -16.38
C LEU A 73 -1.81 -9.04 -16.40
N ASP A 74 -2.26 -8.03 -17.15
CA ASP A 74 -3.67 -7.64 -17.21
C ASP A 74 -4.54 -8.77 -17.76
N ASP A 75 -4.05 -9.50 -18.75
CA ASP A 75 -4.71 -10.66 -19.37
C ASP A 75 -4.58 -11.95 -18.57
N SER A 76 -3.84 -11.95 -17.49
CA SER A 76 -3.66 -13.15 -16.68
C SER A 76 -4.98 -13.66 -16.10
N LYS A 77 -5.08 -14.99 -15.95
CA LYS A 77 -6.24 -15.62 -15.30
C LYS A 77 -6.47 -15.07 -13.89
N VAL A 78 -5.41 -14.62 -13.22
CA VAL A 78 -5.48 -14.06 -11.87
C VAL A 78 -6.19 -12.71 -11.88
N ILE A 79 -5.70 -11.74 -12.68
CA ILE A 79 -6.32 -10.40 -12.74
C ILE A 79 -7.75 -10.50 -13.28
N ARG A 80 -7.97 -11.23 -14.36
CA ARG A 80 -9.35 -11.47 -14.88
C ARG A 80 -10.27 -12.14 -13.86
N GLY A 81 -9.75 -13.04 -13.02
CA GLY A 81 -10.51 -13.65 -11.94
C GLY A 81 -10.97 -12.64 -10.88
N TRP A 82 -10.08 -11.74 -10.45
CA TRP A 82 -10.44 -10.66 -9.54
C TRP A 82 -11.45 -9.69 -10.17
N ASN A 83 -11.23 -9.26 -11.41
CA ASN A 83 -12.13 -8.34 -12.11
C ASN A 83 -13.54 -8.92 -12.24
N LYS A 84 -13.65 -10.24 -12.48
CA LYS A 84 -14.96 -10.93 -12.60
C LYS A 84 -15.79 -10.89 -11.31
N ILE A 85 -15.17 -10.94 -10.14
CA ILE A 85 -15.87 -10.91 -8.84
C ILE A 85 -15.99 -9.48 -8.27
N ALA A 86 -15.26 -8.53 -8.85
CA ALA A 86 -15.29 -7.14 -8.44
C ALA A 86 -16.61 -6.45 -8.83
N LYS A 87 -17.08 -5.56 -7.96
CA LYS A 87 -18.13 -4.58 -8.24
C LYS A 87 -17.53 -3.28 -8.78
N GLN A 88 -16.36 -2.94 -8.28
CA GLN A 88 -15.55 -1.79 -8.68
C GLN A 88 -14.10 -2.18 -8.67
N GLU A 89 -13.33 -1.64 -9.59
CA GLU A 89 -11.89 -1.84 -9.67
C GLU A 89 -11.18 -0.49 -9.81
N TYR A 90 -9.99 -0.43 -9.23
CA TYR A 90 -9.04 0.65 -9.40
C TYR A 90 -7.71 0.03 -9.82
N ARG A 91 -7.11 0.57 -10.86
CA ARG A 91 -5.80 0.17 -11.37
C ARG A 91 -4.94 1.41 -11.59
N ALA A 92 -3.71 1.38 -11.11
CA ALA A 92 -2.73 2.41 -11.37
C ALA A 92 -1.39 1.80 -11.77
N ILE A 93 -0.75 2.40 -12.77
CA ILE A 93 0.65 2.12 -13.13
C ILE A 93 1.48 3.21 -12.47
N LEU A 94 2.44 2.79 -11.69
CA LEU A 94 3.27 3.66 -10.87
C LEU A 94 4.74 3.53 -11.29
N LYS A 95 5.41 4.65 -11.50
CA LYS A 95 6.87 4.70 -11.72
C LYS A 95 7.54 5.18 -10.44
N PRO A 96 8.41 4.36 -9.83
CA PRO A 96 9.04 4.73 -8.56
C PRO A 96 10.01 5.90 -8.72
N VAL A 97 9.79 6.98 -7.96
CA VAL A 97 10.67 8.17 -7.95
C VAL A 97 11.55 8.26 -6.71
N SER A 98 11.16 7.59 -5.65
CA SER A 98 12.04 7.39 -4.48
C SER A 98 11.59 6.17 -3.67
N VAL A 99 12.58 5.51 -3.07
CA VAL A 99 12.34 4.39 -2.14
C VAL A 99 13.36 4.46 -1.01
N HIS A 100 12.89 4.22 0.21
CA HIS A 100 13.71 4.08 1.40
C HIS A 100 13.20 2.87 2.21
N GLY A 101 14.12 2.03 2.67
CA GLY A 101 13.81 0.84 3.44
C GLY A 101 13.52 -0.39 2.60
N LEU A 102 12.94 -1.41 3.23
CA LEU A 102 12.76 -2.74 2.67
C LEU A 102 11.32 -3.25 2.84
N TRP A 103 10.93 -4.16 1.96
CA TRP A 103 9.69 -4.92 2.06
C TRP A 103 9.96 -6.43 1.94
N SER A 104 9.81 -7.14 3.05
CA SER A 104 10.18 -8.56 3.16
C SER A 104 11.66 -8.81 2.82
N GLY A 105 12.55 -7.97 3.38
CA GLY A 105 13.99 -8.07 3.19
C GLY A 105 14.49 -7.67 1.80
N LYS A 106 13.62 -7.08 0.94
CA LYS A 106 13.97 -6.68 -0.43
C LYS A 106 13.62 -5.21 -0.65
N GLN A 107 14.38 -4.55 -1.52
CA GLN A 107 13.97 -3.28 -2.13
C GLN A 107 13.20 -3.61 -3.42
N PRO A 108 11.87 -3.42 -3.44
CA PRO A 108 11.05 -3.95 -4.53
C PRO A 108 10.92 -3.04 -5.74
N PHE A 109 11.47 -1.81 -5.68
CA PHE A 109 11.22 -0.76 -6.67
C PHE A 109 12.53 -0.21 -7.24
N ASP A 110 12.65 -0.22 -8.56
CA ASP A 110 13.76 0.43 -9.28
C ASP A 110 13.42 1.91 -9.49
N VAL A 111 14.15 2.79 -8.83
CA VAL A 111 13.94 4.23 -8.88
C VAL A 111 14.45 4.81 -10.21
N GLU A 112 13.59 5.58 -10.87
CA GLU A 112 13.94 6.35 -12.05
C GLU A 112 13.87 7.86 -11.73
N LYS A 113 14.81 8.63 -12.28
CA LYS A 113 14.71 10.09 -12.24
C LYS A 113 13.66 10.53 -13.26
N LEU A 114 12.52 10.99 -12.76
CA LEU A 114 11.44 11.52 -13.57
C LEU A 114 11.24 13.00 -13.25
N ASP A 115 11.16 13.82 -14.27
CA ASP A 115 10.62 15.16 -14.16
C ASP A 115 9.10 15.08 -14.24
N TRP A 116 8.46 14.99 -13.07
CA TRP A 116 7.03 14.78 -12.95
C TRP A 116 6.41 15.80 -12.01
N ASN A 117 5.48 16.58 -12.52
CA ASN A 117 4.76 17.63 -11.79
C ASN A 117 3.27 17.30 -11.54
N GLY A 118 2.87 16.06 -11.78
CA GLY A 118 1.50 15.59 -11.58
C GLY A 118 1.23 15.01 -10.22
N LYS A 119 0.19 14.20 -10.18
CA LYS A 119 -0.23 13.47 -8.97
C LYS A 119 0.84 12.49 -8.52
N ILE A 120 1.02 12.37 -7.21
CA ILE A 120 1.98 11.47 -6.57
C ILE A 120 1.24 10.43 -5.75
N ALA A 121 1.60 9.17 -5.92
CA ALA A 121 1.23 8.12 -4.99
C ALA A 121 2.35 7.90 -3.96
N ALA A 122 1.98 7.62 -2.72
CA ALA A 122 2.92 7.21 -1.68
C ALA A 122 2.48 5.90 -1.04
N ILE A 123 3.45 5.04 -0.77
CA ILE A 123 3.26 3.81 0.00
C ILE A 123 4.16 3.91 1.21
N THR A 124 3.57 3.84 2.38
CA THR A 124 4.26 3.62 3.65
C THR A 124 3.90 2.23 4.16
N ARG A 125 4.88 1.51 4.65
CA ARG A 125 4.67 0.16 5.15
C ARG A 125 5.62 -0.12 6.30
N ALA A 126 5.12 -0.75 7.36
CA ALA A 126 5.92 -1.16 8.49
C ALA A 126 5.57 -2.58 8.96
N ARG A 127 6.59 -3.29 9.43
CA ARG A 127 6.44 -4.50 10.23
C ARG A 127 6.61 -4.11 11.68
N ILE A 128 5.51 -4.17 12.42
CA ILE A 128 5.49 -3.78 13.82
C ILE A 128 6.03 -4.93 14.68
N VAL A 129 6.94 -4.61 15.60
CA VAL A 129 7.41 -5.56 16.62
C VAL A 129 6.22 -6.00 17.46
N TRP A 130 5.94 -7.31 17.53
CA TRP A 130 4.71 -7.85 18.10
C TRP A 130 4.36 -7.28 19.50
N ARG A 131 5.33 -7.22 20.41
CA ARG A 131 5.15 -6.69 21.76
C ARG A 131 4.83 -5.19 21.81
N LYS A 132 5.06 -4.45 20.74
CA LYS A 132 4.88 -2.99 20.64
C LYS A 132 3.59 -2.58 19.91
N ASN A 133 2.79 -3.54 19.46
CA ASN A 133 1.55 -3.26 18.74
C ASN A 133 0.61 -2.31 19.51
N VAL A 134 0.44 -2.53 20.82
CA VAL A 134 -0.48 -1.70 21.63
C VAL A 134 -0.03 -0.24 21.68
N VAL A 135 1.27 0.00 21.86
CA VAL A 135 1.85 1.36 21.90
C VAL A 135 1.74 2.02 20.52
N PHE A 136 2.06 1.28 19.46
CA PHE A 136 1.92 1.75 18.09
C PHE A 136 0.49 2.19 17.78
N TRP A 137 -0.51 1.34 18.05
CA TRP A 137 -1.91 1.65 17.73
C TRP A 137 -2.47 2.84 18.50
N LYS A 138 -1.92 3.16 19.67
CA LYS A 138 -2.28 4.38 20.42
C LYS A 138 -1.73 5.65 19.75
N ALA A 139 -0.64 5.55 19.01
CA ALA A 139 0.00 6.68 18.33
C ALA A 139 -0.60 6.98 16.93
N VAL A 140 -1.38 6.05 16.36
CA VAL A 140 -1.95 6.20 15.00
C VAL A 140 -3.01 7.31 14.88
N PRO A 141 -3.99 7.51 15.80
CA PRO A 141 -5.10 8.43 15.59
C PRO A 141 -4.69 9.88 15.28
N PRO A 142 -3.72 10.50 15.99
CA PRO A 142 -3.31 11.88 15.68
C PRO A 142 -2.75 12.02 14.26
N VAL A 143 -1.99 11.03 13.79
CA VAL A 143 -1.42 11.01 12.43
C VAL A 143 -2.53 10.84 11.40
N THR A 144 -3.51 10.01 11.67
CA THR A 144 -4.68 9.81 10.81
C THR A 144 -5.48 11.10 10.64
N ILE A 145 -5.76 11.81 11.73
CA ILE A 145 -6.46 13.09 11.69
C ILE A 145 -5.66 14.11 10.86
N SER A 146 -4.36 14.23 11.12
CA SER A 146 -3.47 15.11 10.37
C SER A 146 -3.44 14.76 8.89
N LEU A 147 -3.43 13.48 8.53
CA LEU A 147 -3.47 13.01 7.14
C LEU A 147 -4.75 13.48 6.44
N HIS A 148 -5.91 13.26 7.05
CA HIS A 148 -7.20 13.64 6.47
C HIS A 148 -7.42 15.16 6.37
N GLN A 149 -6.75 15.92 7.21
CA GLN A 149 -6.78 17.38 7.17
C GLN A 149 -5.72 17.98 6.23
N SER A 150 -4.86 17.15 5.64
CA SER A 150 -3.78 17.63 4.80
C SER A 150 -4.27 18.13 3.46
N HIS A 151 -3.82 19.31 3.09
CA HIS A 151 -4.12 19.89 1.78
C HIS A 151 -3.51 19.03 0.66
N GLY A 152 -4.26 18.87 -0.43
CA GLY A 152 -3.82 18.09 -1.60
C GLY A 152 -3.87 16.57 -1.43
N LEU A 153 -4.38 16.05 -0.31
CA LEU A 153 -4.70 14.62 -0.21
C LEU A 153 -5.94 14.32 -1.06
N ILE A 154 -5.80 13.44 -2.05
CA ILE A 154 -6.92 12.98 -2.89
C ILE A 154 -7.62 11.78 -2.24
N ASN A 155 -6.82 10.81 -1.78
CA ASN A 155 -7.35 9.61 -1.12
C ASN A 155 -6.24 8.92 -0.31
N ALA A 156 -6.65 8.20 0.75
CA ALA A 156 -5.77 7.33 1.50
C ALA A 156 -6.52 6.09 2.00
N ILE A 157 -5.89 4.94 1.90
CA ILE A 157 -6.42 3.68 2.39
C ILE A 157 -5.37 2.92 3.17
N GLY A 158 -5.77 2.25 4.23
CA GLY A 158 -4.94 1.28 4.90
C GLY A 158 -4.71 0.05 4.01
N ILE A 159 -3.49 -0.45 4.01
CA ILE A 159 -3.12 -1.70 3.34
C ILE A 159 -2.39 -2.61 4.31
N GLY A 160 -2.49 -3.93 4.14
CA GLY A 160 -1.80 -4.86 5.02
C GLY A 160 -1.70 -6.26 4.42
N GLU A 161 -0.58 -6.94 4.71
CA GLU A 161 -0.36 -8.35 4.31
C GLU A 161 -0.99 -9.33 5.31
N ALA A 162 -1.29 -8.84 6.51
CA ALA A 162 -1.93 -9.59 7.58
C ALA A 162 -2.80 -8.64 8.41
N PRO A 163 -3.78 -9.16 9.17
CA PRO A 163 -4.67 -8.35 9.98
C PRO A 163 -3.95 -7.51 11.05
N ILE A 164 -2.81 -7.98 11.54
CA ILE A 164 -2.03 -7.34 12.60
C ILE A 164 -0.54 -7.42 12.27
N GLY A 165 0.20 -6.34 12.55
CA GLY A 165 1.66 -6.29 12.53
C GLY A 165 2.31 -6.03 11.18
N LEU A 166 1.59 -6.14 10.06
CA LEU A 166 2.07 -5.85 8.71
C LEU A 166 1.16 -4.80 8.08
N GLN A 167 1.40 -3.54 8.45
CA GLN A 167 0.51 -2.42 8.16
C GLN A 167 1.18 -1.41 7.23
N GLY A 168 0.36 -0.71 6.48
CA GLY A 168 0.80 0.35 5.60
C GLY A 168 -0.34 1.25 5.17
N THR A 169 0.00 2.26 4.40
CA THR A 169 -0.94 3.19 3.79
C THR A 169 -0.57 3.36 2.32
N PHE A 170 -1.55 3.28 1.46
CA PHE A 170 -1.49 3.81 0.10
C PHE A 170 -2.21 5.15 0.10
N SER A 171 -1.53 6.21 -0.34
CA SER A 171 -2.10 7.55 -0.43
C SER A 171 -1.82 8.18 -1.78
N LEU A 172 -2.80 8.94 -2.28
CA LEU A 172 -2.72 9.66 -3.55
C LEU A 172 -2.83 11.16 -3.27
N TRP A 173 -1.93 11.94 -3.85
CA TRP A 173 -1.77 13.37 -3.62
C TRP A 173 -1.80 14.15 -4.93
N GLU A 174 -2.25 15.39 -4.87
CA GLU A 174 -2.27 16.30 -6.03
C GLU A 174 -0.86 16.62 -6.54
N SER A 175 0.14 16.68 -5.64
CA SER A 175 1.53 16.93 -6.02
C SER A 175 2.53 16.44 -4.98
N ALA A 176 3.80 16.38 -5.38
CA ALA A 176 4.91 16.06 -4.50
C ALA A 176 5.12 17.10 -3.39
N SER A 177 4.73 18.37 -3.60
CA SER A 177 4.81 19.43 -2.58
C SER A 177 3.83 19.18 -1.45
N HIS A 178 2.59 18.83 -1.73
CA HIS A 178 1.58 18.51 -0.72
C HIS A 178 1.99 17.31 0.14
N LEU A 179 2.48 16.25 -0.49
CA LEU A 179 3.01 15.09 0.24
C LEU A 179 4.19 15.48 1.15
N ARG A 180 5.12 16.31 0.66
CA ARG A 180 6.26 16.79 1.48
C ARG A 180 5.80 17.66 2.65
N GLU A 181 4.81 18.50 2.43
CA GLU A 181 4.26 19.34 3.49
C GLU A 181 3.67 18.49 4.62
N PHE A 182 2.86 17.50 4.30
CA PHE A 182 2.37 16.52 5.28
C PHE A 182 3.51 15.79 5.99
N ALA A 183 4.51 15.29 5.24
CA ALA A 183 5.59 14.47 5.78
C ALA A 183 6.54 15.23 6.71
N TYR A 184 6.81 16.52 6.47
CA TYR A 184 7.85 17.27 7.17
C TYR A 184 7.37 18.46 7.98
N LYS A 185 6.18 19.02 7.70
CA LYS A 185 5.65 20.19 8.44
C LYS A 185 4.52 19.81 9.40
N GLY A 186 3.90 18.66 9.28
CA GLY A 186 2.84 18.20 10.16
C GLY A 186 3.37 17.84 11.56
N GLN A 187 2.98 18.58 12.59
CA GLN A 187 3.42 18.33 13.98
C GLN A 187 3.13 16.89 14.41
N ALA A 188 1.96 16.35 14.11
CA ALA A 188 1.58 14.98 14.46
C ALA A 188 2.49 13.94 13.76
N HIS A 189 2.86 14.18 12.50
CA HIS A 189 3.75 13.29 11.76
C HIS A 189 5.19 13.35 12.29
N THR A 190 5.69 14.55 12.58
CA THR A 190 7.02 14.73 13.19
C THR A 190 7.10 14.10 14.58
N GLN A 191 6.05 14.22 15.39
CA GLN A 191 5.95 13.54 16.69
C GLN A 191 5.93 12.01 16.52
N ALA A 192 5.23 11.50 15.51
CA ALA A 192 5.21 10.05 15.23
C ALA A 192 6.58 9.53 14.78
N ILE A 193 7.34 10.28 13.98
CA ILE A 193 8.73 9.95 13.60
C ILE A 193 9.58 9.86 14.86
N LYS A 194 9.57 10.90 15.72
CA LYS A 194 10.31 10.91 16.98
C LYS A 194 9.94 9.74 17.89
N ALA A 195 8.63 9.47 18.05
CA ALA A 195 8.14 8.34 18.82
C ALA A 195 8.57 7.00 18.21
N THR A 196 8.71 6.90 16.88
CA THR A 196 9.23 5.71 16.19
C THR A 196 10.70 5.46 16.55
N GLU A 197 11.52 6.52 16.55
CA GLU A 197 12.95 6.44 16.92
C GLU A 197 13.12 6.03 18.40
N GLU A 198 12.34 6.64 19.29
CA GLU A 198 12.37 6.35 20.73
C GLU A 198 11.88 4.95 21.06
N ASN A 199 10.77 4.54 20.48
CA ASN A 199 10.13 3.27 20.81
C ASN A 199 10.67 2.08 19.99
N LYS A 200 11.31 2.31 18.85
CA LYS A 200 11.79 1.27 17.92
C LYS A 200 10.73 0.20 17.65
N TRP A 201 9.52 0.64 17.33
CA TRP A 201 8.39 -0.29 17.16
C TRP A 201 8.35 -0.97 15.80
N TYR A 202 9.21 -0.57 14.84
CA TYR A 202 9.36 -1.24 13.56
C TYR A 202 10.55 -2.19 13.56
N SER A 203 10.37 -3.38 13.03
CA SER A 203 11.46 -4.30 12.67
C SER A 203 11.84 -4.22 11.19
N GLU A 204 10.97 -3.65 10.38
CA GLU A 204 11.21 -3.35 8.96
C GLU A 204 10.24 -2.25 8.53
N GLU A 205 10.70 -1.35 7.70
CA GLU A 205 9.88 -0.28 7.14
C GLU A 205 10.22 -0.02 5.67
N LEU A 206 9.28 0.59 4.97
CA LEU A 206 9.46 1.05 3.61
C LEU A 206 8.63 2.31 3.38
N PHE A 207 9.26 3.29 2.77
CA PHE A 207 8.65 4.51 2.26
C PHE A 207 8.96 4.64 0.78
N SER A 208 7.93 4.76 -0.05
CA SER A 208 8.09 4.90 -1.50
C SER A 208 7.17 5.96 -2.05
N ARG A 209 7.67 6.69 -3.04
CA ARG A 209 6.91 7.67 -3.83
C ARG A 209 6.97 7.28 -5.30
N PHE A 210 5.85 7.53 -5.97
CA PHE A 210 5.64 7.17 -7.36
C PHE A 210 5.04 8.34 -8.12
#